data_41803b87ace2e1d2771cd68a3feef9be
#
_entry.id   41803b87ace2e1d2771cd68a3feef9be
#
_cell.length_a   1.000
_cell.length_b   1.000
_cell.length_c   1.000
_cell.angle_alpha   90.00
_cell.angle_beta   90.00
_cell.angle_gamma   90.00
#
_symmetry.space_group_name_H-M   'P 1'
#
loop_
_entity.id
_entity.type
_entity.pdbx_description
1 polymer ?
#
loop_
_entity_poly.entity_id
_entity_poly.type
_entity_poly.pdbx_seq_one_letter_code
_entity_poly.pdbx_strand_id
1 'polypeptide(L)' 'MEQFKIKVVDHTLLVTAKDDETFELHLEDKYYGNIRSVTDPDIGNSWVSDDVKSQEVVNFIGGLIEARYL' A
#
# COMPACT_ATOMS: atom_id res chain seq x y z
N MET A 1 -7.29 -4.67 13.50
CA MET A 1 -6.73 -4.30 12.19
C MET A 1 -7.81 -3.71 11.31
N GLU A 2 -7.50 -2.63 10.64
CA GLU A 2 -8.43 -2.02 9.71
C GLU A 2 -8.27 -2.61 8.32
N GLN A 3 -9.39 -2.83 7.65
CA GLN A 3 -9.37 -3.29 6.26
C GLN A 3 -10.22 -2.35 5.42
N PHE A 4 -9.75 -2.06 4.23
CA PHE A 4 -10.52 -1.25 3.29
C PHE A 4 -10.14 -1.66 1.86
N LYS A 5 -10.99 -1.24 0.92
CA LYS A 5 -10.77 -1.58 -0.48
C LYS A 5 -10.37 -0.34 -1.26
N ILE A 6 -9.42 -0.49 -2.17
CA ILE A 6 -9.07 0.56 -3.11
C ILE A 6 -9.20 0.02 -4.52
N LYS A 7 -9.56 0.91 -5.45
CA LYS A 7 -9.72 0.51 -6.83
C LYS A 7 -8.49 0.90 -7.63
N VAL A 8 -7.88 -0.06 -8.29
CA VAL A 8 -6.68 0.13 -9.09
C VAL A 8 -7.00 -0.34 -10.50
N VAL A 9 -7.23 0.60 -11.40
CA VAL A 9 -7.66 0.35 -12.77
C VAL A 9 -8.96 -0.47 -12.74
N ASP A 10 -8.94 -1.71 -13.20
CA ASP A 10 -10.13 -2.58 -13.23
C ASP A 10 -10.17 -3.55 -12.05
N HIS A 11 -9.24 -3.43 -11.12
CA HIS A 11 -9.11 -4.36 -10.00
C HIS A 11 -9.41 -3.68 -8.69
N THR A 12 -9.89 -4.46 -7.73
CA THR A 12 -10.11 -4.00 -6.37
C THR A 12 -9.12 -4.70 -5.46
N LEU A 13 -8.31 -3.91 -4.76
CA LEU A 13 -7.36 -4.42 -3.78
C LEU A 13 -7.95 -4.31 -2.39
N LEU A 14 -7.85 -5.38 -1.62
CA LEU A 14 -8.15 -5.33 -0.19
C LEU A 14 -6.87 -4.97 0.54
N VAL A 15 -6.91 -3.87 1.28
CA VAL A 15 -5.77 -3.38 2.04
C VAL A 15 -6.03 -3.64 3.52
N THR A 16 -5.10 -4.32 4.18
CA THR A 16 -5.18 -4.58 5.61
C THR A 16 -4.09 -3.79 6.31
N ALA A 17 -4.49 -2.83 7.13
CA ALA A 17 -3.56 -2.05 7.93
C ALA A 17 -3.16 -2.87 9.16
N LYS A 18 -1.86 -3.14 9.30
CA LYS A 18 -1.34 -3.94 10.39
C LYS A 18 -0.76 -3.06 11.50
N ASP A 19 -0.56 -3.65 12.67
CA ASP A 19 -0.07 -2.93 13.84
C ASP A 19 1.38 -2.46 13.71
N ASP A 20 2.14 -3.07 12.82
CA ASP A 20 3.55 -2.72 12.59
C ASP A 20 3.73 -1.63 11.51
N GLU A 21 2.65 -0.91 11.21
CA GLU A 21 2.65 0.18 10.24
C GLU A 21 2.87 -0.29 8.79
N THR A 22 2.62 -1.57 8.53
CA THR A 22 2.63 -2.09 7.17
C THR A 22 1.22 -2.31 6.67
N PHE A 23 1.08 -2.42 5.36
CA PHE A 23 -0.21 -2.64 4.71
C PHE A 23 -0.09 -3.89 3.85
N GLU A 24 -0.92 -4.88 4.15
CA GLU A 24 -0.95 -6.11 3.39
C GLU A 24 -1.99 -5.99 2.27
N LEU A 25 -1.60 -6.38 1.07
CA LEU A 25 -2.42 -6.22 -0.12
C LEU A 25 -2.90 -7.58 -0.61
N HIS A 26 -4.20 -7.68 -0.89
CA HIS A 26 -4.79 -8.87 -1.48
C HIS A 26 -5.55 -8.49 -2.74
N LEU A 27 -5.35 -9.27 -3.78
CA LEU A 27 -6.04 -9.10 -5.05
C LEU A 27 -6.82 -10.38 -5.33
N GLU A 28 -8.15 -10.27 -5.38
CA GLU A 28 -9.02 -11.42 -5.65
C GLU A 28 -8.72 -12.62 -4.72
N ASP A 29 -8.65 -12.33 -3.41
CA ASP A 29 -8.39 -13.32 -2.35
C ASP A 29 -6.98 -13.90 -2.38
N LYS A 30 -6.08 -13.37 -3.20
CA LYS A 30 -4.70 -13.81 -3.25
C LYS A 30 -3.78 -12.75 -2.68
N TYR A 31 -2.79 -13.18 -1.93
CA TYR A 31 -1.77 -12.27 -1.42
C TYR A 31 -1.02 -11.63 -2.59
N TYR A 32 -0.99 -10.30 -2.62
CA TYR A 32 -0.30 -9.56 -3.67
C TYR A 32 1.04 -9.02 -3.20
N GLY A 33 1.08 -8.50 -1.98
CA GLY A 33 2.30 -7.94 -1.45
C GLY A 33 2.06 -7.16 -0.17
N ASN A 34 3.13 -6.59 0.33
CA ASN A 34 3.13 -5.81 1.56
C ASN A 34 3.89 -4.53 1.30
N ILE A 35 3.33 -3.39 1.69
CA ILE A 35 3.99 -2.11 1.52
C ILE A 35 4.01 -1.35 2.84
N ARG A 36 4.94 -0.44 2.98
CA ARG A 36 5.04 0.42 4.15
C ARG A 36 5.50 1.81 3.76
N SER A 37 5.14 2.77 4.58
CA SER A 37 5.57 4.15 4.42
C SER A 37 6.86 4.36 5.20
N VAL A 38 7.80 5.05 4.58
CA VAL A 38 9.06 5.43 5.22
C VAL A 38 9.18 6.93 5.17
N THR A 39 9.44 7.55 6.33
CA THR A 39 9.62 9.00 6.41
C THR A 39 11.12 9.31 6.37
N ASP A 40 11.52 10.13 5.42
CA ASP A 40 12.88 10.58 5.27
C ASP A 40 12.91 12.10 5.50
N PRO A 41 13.76 12.60 6.41
CA PRO A 41 13.79 14.04 6.70
C PRO A 41 14.17 14.92 5.51
N ASP A 42 14.86 14.35 4.52
CA ASP A 42 15.29 15.13 3.35
C ASP A 42 14.29 15.09 2.20
N ILE A 43 13.62 13.97 1.97
CA ILE A 43 12.74 13.79 0.82
C ILE A 43 11.27 13.57 1.19
N GLY A 44 10.95 13.51 2.48
CA GLY A 44 9.59 13.29 2.95
C GLY A 44 9.19 11.83 2.98
N ASN A 45 7.91 11.58 2.77
CA ASN A 45 7.39 10.21 2.82
C ASN A 45 7.63 9.47 1.51
N SER A 46 7.98 8.21 1.62
CA SER A 46 8.07 7.33 0.46
C SER A 46 7.46 5.97 0.80
N TRP A 47 7.12 5.23 -0.22
CA TRP A 47 6.53 3.91 -0.06
C TRP A 47 7.50 2.85 -0.56
N VAL A 48 7.65 1.78 0.20
CA VAL A 48 8.57 0.69 -0.13
C VAL A 48 7.86 -0.64 0.05
N SER A 49 8.36 -1.65 -0.65
CA SER A 49 7.84 -3.01 -0.55
C SER A 49 9.00 -3.99 -0.68
N ASP A 50 8.91 -5.09 0.09
CA ASP A 50 9.85 -6.19 -0.04
C ASP A 50 9.39 -7.19 -1.10
N ASP A 51 8.12 -7.17 -1.45
CA ASP A 51 7.49 -8.18 -2.31
C ASP A 51 7.14 -7.65 -3.69
N VAL A 52 6.61 -6.42 -3.76
CA VAL A 52 6.19 -5.83 -5.02
C VAL A 52 7.41 -5.23 -5.70
N LYS A 53 7.74 -5.73 -6.89
CA LYS A 53 8.98 -5.35 -7.55
C LYS A 53 8.91 -4.01 -8.28
N SER A 54 7.72 -3.59 -8.69
CA SER A 54 7.55 -2.34 -9.42
C SER A 54 7.38 -1.18 -8.44
N GLN A 55 8.36 -0.30 -8.38
CA GLN A 55 8.27 0.88 -7.51
C GLN A 55 7.14 1.81 -7.96
N GLU A 56 6.83 1.85 -9.24
CA GLU A 56 5.71 2.66 -9.74
C GLU A 56 4.39 2.18 -9.18
N VAL A 57 4.20 0.87 -9.12
CA VAL A 57 2.99 0.28 -8.55
C VAL A 57 2.92 0.56 -7.05
N VAL A 58 4.04 0.42 -6.35
CA VAL A 58 4.10 0.70 -4.92
C VAL A 58 3.73 2.16 -4.64
N ASN A 59 4.29 3.09 -5.41
CA ASN A 59 3.99 4.52 -5.25
C ASN A 59 2.53 4.83 -5.54
N PHE A 60 1.97 4.21 -6.56
CA PHE A 60 0.58 4.42 -6.93
C PHE A 60 -0.37 3.93 -5.83
N ILE A 61 -0.15 2.72 -5.34
CA ILE A 61 -0.98 2.16 -4.28
C ILE A 61 -0.79 2.95 -2.99
N GLY A 62 0.45 3.31 -2.66
CA GLY A 62 0.72 4.13 -1.48
C GLY A 62 0.01 5.47 -1.53
N GLY A 63 -0.02 6.11 -2.70
CA GLY A 63 -0.73 7.36 -2.87
C GLY A 63 -2.23 7.23 -2.64
N LEU A 64 -2.83 6.11 -3.08
CA LEU A 64 -4.25 5.85 -2.82
C LEU A 64 -4.53 5.63 -1.34
N ILE A 65 -3.61 4.95 -0.63
CA ILE A 65 -3.74 4.75 0.80
C ILE A 65 -3.65 6.09 1.53
N GLU A 66 -2.69 6.93 1.15
CA GLU A 66 -2.57 8.27 1.75
C GLU A 66 -3.84 9.09 1.57
N ALA A 67 -4.42 9.06 0.38
CA ALA A 67 -5.63 9.81 0.08
C ALA A 67 -6.79 9.39 0.97
N ARG A 68 -6.83 8.13 1.38
CA ARG A 68 -7.89 7.65 2.28
C ARG A 68 -7.78 8.26 3.68
N TYR A 69 -6.57 8.54 4.13
CA TYR A 69 -6.34 9.06 5.49
C TYR A 69 -6.21 10.58 5.53
N LEU A 70 -6.20 11.23 4.40
CA LEU A 70 -6.19 12.68 4.30
C LEU A 70 -7.58 13.22 3.92
#